data_bb9577c85b079cf015fdb2c94b7e65a6
#
_entry.id   bb9577c85b079cf015fdb2c94b7e65a6
#
_cell.length_a   1.000
_cell.length_b   1.000
_cell.length_c   1.000
_cell.angle_alpha   90.00
_cell.angle_beta   90.00
_cell.angle_gamma   90.00
#
_symmetry.space_group_name_H-M   'P 1'
#
loop_
_entity.id
_entity.type
_entity.pdbx_description
1 polymer ?
#
loop_
_entity_poly.entity_id
_entity_poly.type
_entity_poly.pdbx_seq_one_letter_code
_entity_poly.pdbx_strand_id
1 'polypeptide(L)'
;MSASLVGSEMCIRDRCEDGRKRHAIQTRMKGMDVFAFGITTAPKSIKKLTANYEMDYTSFDYVILHQANYKMTETIRKKLKLDAEKMPYSMLHFGNTSSASIPLTIVTQLKGKIEDKPTKIIGCAFGVGLSWGTVAFETEHLLISELVEV
;
A
#
# COMPACT_ATOMS: atom_id res chain seq x y z
N MET A 1 4.52 18.73 -1.93
CA MET A 1 5.54 17.90 -2.60
C MET A 1 4.95 17.41 -3.91
N SER A 2 5.50 17.85 -5.02
CA SER A 2 5.09 17.37 -6.34
C SER A 2 5.70 15.98 -6.53
N ALA A 3 4.88 14.96 -6.48
CA ALA A 3 5.30 13.63 -6.89
C ALA A 3 5.44 13.65 -8.40
N SER A 4 6.65 13.76 -8.89
CA SER A 4 6.93 13.60 -10.30
C SER A 4 6.71 12.15 -10.69
N LEU A 5 5.62 11.88 -11.41
CA LEU A 5 5.34 10.58 -12.04
C LEU A 5 6.20 10.34 -13.28
N VAL A 6 7.25 11.10 -13.44
CA VAL A 6 8.15 11.04 -14.60
C VAL A 6 9.22 10.00 -14.37
N GLY A 7 9.32 9.05 -15.28
CA GLY A 7 10.43 8.11 -15.35
C GLY A 7 10.16 6.72 -14.82
N SER A 8 8.90 6.36 -14.63
CA SER A 8 8.61 4.99 -14.29
C SER A 8 8.72 4.08 -15.50
N GLU A 9 9.27 2.91 -15.29
CA GLU A 9 9.29 1.84 -16.30
C GLU A 9 7.90 1.32 -16.68
N MET A 10 6.85 1.86 -16.08
CA MET A 10 5.46 1.70 -16.51
C MET A 10 5.07 2.65 -17.63
N CYS A 11 5.91 3.64 -17.95
CA CYS A 11 5.64 4.56 -19.04
C CYS A 11 6.05 3.95 -20.37
N ILE A 12 5.22 3.89 -21.20
CA ILE A 12 5.03 4.03 -22.63
C ILE A 12 6.34 4.16 -23.41
N ARG A 13 6.79 3.09 -24.04
CA ARG A 13 7.84 3.11 -25.02
C ARG A 13 7.32 2.58 -26.34
N ASP A 14 7.67 3.24 -27.44
CA ASP A 14 7.34 2.83 -28.80
C ASP A 14 7.94 1.46 -29.17
N ARG A 15 8.99 1.03 -28.45
CA ARG A 15 9.59 -0.29 -28.58
C ARG A 15 9.80 -0.92 -27.22
N CYS A 16 9.30 -2.13 -27.07
CA CYS A 16 9.55 -2.95 -25.90
C CYS A 16 10.80 -3.81 -26.10
N GLU A 17 11.48 -4.19 -25.01
CA GLU A 17 12.62 -5.13 -25.04
C GLU A 17 12.26 -6.48 -25.67
N ASP A 18 10.96 -6.83 -25.68
CA ASP A 18 10.42 -8.03 -26.34
C ASP A 18 10.17 -7.84 -27.85
N GLY A 19 10.62 -6.73 -28.44
CA GLY A 19 10.49 -6.42 -29.85
C GLY A 19 9.09 -6.04 -30.34
N ARG A 20 8.09 -6.02 -29.46
CA ARG A 20 6.72 -5.67 -29.84
C ARG A 20 6.54 -4.16 -29.93
N LYS A 21 5.91 -3.69 -31.00
CA LYS A 21 5.45 -2.30 -31.10
C LYS A 21 4.19 -2.13 -30.28
N ARG A 22 4.17 -1.16 -29.39
CA ARG A 22 2.99 -0.79 -28.59
C ARG A 22 2.72 0.70 -28.75
N HIS A 23 1.44 1.06 -28.67
CA HIS A 23 1.05 2.46 -28.65
C HIS A 23 1.60 3.15 -27.40
N ALA A 24 1.99 4.42 -27.56
CA ALA A 24 2.54 5.25 -26.51
C ALA A 24 1.66 5.38 -25.26
N ILE A 25 0.38 5.03 -25.31
CA ILE A 25 -0.59 5.07 -24.20
C ILE A 25 -0.79 3.71 -23.49
N GLN A 26 -0.09 2.65 -23.91
CA GLN A 26 -0.23 1.32 -23.29
C GLN A 26 0.70 1.17 -22.10
N THR A 27 0.15 1.01 -20.92
CA THR A 27 0.91 0.70 -19.70
C THR A 27 1.52 -0.69 -19.78
N ARG A 28 2.80 -0.81 -19.42
CA ARG A 28 3.50 -2.08 -19.28
C ARG A 28 3.95 -2.27 -17.84
N MET A 29 3.72 -3.46 -17.32
CA MET A 29 4.19 -3.85 -16.00
C MET A 29 4.81 -5.24 -16.06
N LYS A 30 6.04 -5.38 -15.54
CA LYS A 30 6.66 -6.68 -15.26
C LYS A 30 6.12 -7.20 -13.92
N GLY A 31 4.97 -7.88 -13.97
CA GLY A 31 4.20 -8.24 -12.77
C GLY A 31 4.99 -9.04 -11.73
N MET A 32 5.87 -9.95 -12.16
CA MET A 32 6.70 -10.73 -11.24
C MET A 32 7.76 -9.88 -10.53
N ASP A 33 8.35 -8.90 -11.21
CA ASP A 33 9.34 -7.99 -10.63
C ASP A 33 8.67 -7.08 -9.60
N VAL A 34 7.49 -6.55 -9.92
CA VAL A 34 6.67 -5.75 -8.99
C VAL A 34 6.24 -6.58 -7.78
N PHE A 35 5.86 -7.84 -8.01
CA PHE A 35 5.52 -8.77 -6.91
C PHE A 35 6.71 -9.01 -5.99
N ALA A 36 7.87 -9.37 -6.54
CA ALA A 36 9.10 -9.61 -5.78
C ALA A 36 9.54 -8.37 -5.01
N PHE A 37 9.43 -7.19 -5.64
CA PHE A 37 9.70 -5.90 -5.02
C PHE A 37 8.78 -5.65 -3.82
N GLY A 38 7.47 -5.74 -3.99
CA GLY A 38 6.50 -5.47 -2.93
C GLY A 38 6.67 -6.38 -1.71
N ILE A 39 6.78 -7.70 -1.93
CA ILE A 39 6.93 -8.68 -0.84
C ILE A 39 8.29 -8.63 -0.13
N THR A 40 9.25 -7.92 -0.69
CA THR A 40 10.58 -7.75 -0.11
C THR A 40 10.73 -6.39 0.55
N THR A 41 10.32 -5.33 -0.13
CA THR A 41 10.55 -3.94 0.27
C THR A 41 9.59 -3.50 1.38
N ALA A 42 8.32 -3.85 1.29
CA ALA A 42 7.34 -3.41 2.29
C ALA A 42 7.67 -3.90 3.71
N PRO A 43 7.96 -5.20 3.94
CA PRO A 43 8.35 -5.65 5.29
C PRO A 43 9.65 -5.00 5.78
N LYS A 44 10.64 -4.80 4.91
CA LYS A 44 11.90 -4.14 5.27
C LYS A 44 11.66 -2.68 5.64
N SER A 45 10.85 -1.98 4.88
CA SER A 45 10.53 -0.57 5.11
C SER A 45 9.80 -0.35 6.44
N ILE A 46 8.80 -1.18 6.73
CA ILE A 46 8.08 -1.15 8.01
C ILE A 46 9.04 -1.37 9.18
N LYS A 47 9.81 -2.45 9.14
CA LYS A 47 10.79 -2.75 10.21
C LYS A 47 11.84 -1.66 10.37
N LYS A 48 12.34 -1.10 9.27
CA LYS A 48 13.32 -0.01 9.32
C LYS A 48 12.73 1.25 9.93
N LEU A 49 11.50 1.63 9.55
CA LEU A 49 10.84 2.79 10.12
C LEU A 49 10.71 2.64 11.63
N THR A 50 10.11 1.56 12.09
CA THR A 50 9.84 1.36 13.53
C THR A 50 11.14 1.21 14.34
N ALA A 51 12.15 0.53 13.82
CA ALA A 51 13.45 0.43 14.47
C ALA A 51 14.15 1.78 14.63
N ASN A 52 14.05 2.68 13.64
CA ASN A 52 14.63 4.02 13.71
C ASN A 52 14.04 4.90 14.83
N TYR A 53 12.83 4.58 15.28
CA TYR A 53 12.12 5.29 16.35
C TYR A 53 11.98 4.45 17.62
N GLU A 54 12.76 3.38 17.75
CA GLU A 54 12.75 2.47 18.90
C GLU A 54 11.34 1.89 19.21
N MET A 55 10.55 1.70 18.16
CA MET A 55 9.19 1.14 18.24
C MET A 55 9.15 -0.30 17.72
N ASP A 56 8.20 -1.08 18.22
CA ASP A 56 7.86 -2.38 17.65
C ASP A 56 6.65 -2.25 16.74
N TYR A 57 6.79 -2.66 15.47
CA TYR A 57 5.66 -2.65 14.53
C TYR A 57 4.50 -3.56 14.96
N THR A 58 4.76 -4.55 15.80
CA THR A 58 3.70 -5.44 16.33
C THR A 58 2.82 -4.76 17.37
N SER A 59 3.29 -3.65 17.97
CA SER A 59 2.54 -2.85 18.93
C SER A 59 1.51 -1.93 18.27
N PHE A 60 1.53 -1.79 16.94
CA PHE A 60 0.55 -1.01 16.21
C PHE A 60 -0.78 -1.78 16.09
N ASP A 61 -1.87 -1.03 16.12
CA ASP A 61 -3.22 -1.60 15.99
C ASP A 61 -3.49 -2.06 14.57
N TYR A 62 -3.05 -1.27 13.58
CA TYR A 62 -3.24 -1.57 12.17
C TYR A 62 -2.00 -1.32 11.33
N VAL A 63 -1.80 -2.19 10.36
CA VAL A 63 -0.81 -2.05 9.27
C VAL A 63 -1.57 -2.07 7.94
N ILE A 64 -1.70 -0.92 7.32
CA ILE A 64 -2.47 -0.77 6.08
C ILE A 64 -1.52 -0.68 4.90
N LEU A 65 -1.60 -1.65 4.01
CA LEU A 65 -0.79 -1.67 2.80
C LEU A 65 -1.53 -1.10 1.61
N HIS A 66 -0.76 -0.64 0.63
CA HIS A 66 -1.28 -0.47 -0.72
C HIS A 66 -1.95 -1.76 -1.19
N GLN A 67 -3.15 -1.65 -1.70
CA GLN A 67 -4.01 -2.78 -2.09
C GLN A 67 -3.68 -3.26 -3.51
N ALA A 68 -2.46 -3.77 -3.73
CA ALA A 68 -1.98 -4.19 -5.04
C ALA A 68 -2.69 -5.46 -5.54
N ASN A 69 -2.59 -6.54 -4.78
CA ASN A 69 -3.34 -7.78 -4.95
C ASN A 69 -3.30 -8.61 -3.66
N TYR A 70 -4.31 -9.45 -3.48
CA TYR A 70 -4.49 -10.25 -2.27
C TYR A 70 -3.29 -11.14 -1.93
N LYS A 71 -2.75 -11.87 -2.92
CA LYS A 71 -1.62 -12.78 -2.72
C LYS A 71 -0.36 -12.06 -2.23
N MET A 72 -0.09 -10.88 -2.76
CA MET A 72 1.05 -10.06 -2.34
C MET A 72 0.87 -9.60 -0.90
N THR A 73 -0.28 -9.04 -0.56
CA THR A 73 -0.57 -8.51 0.76
C THR A 73 -0.55 -9.61 1.82
N GLU A 74 -1.13 -10.78 1.54
CA GLU A 74 -1.05 -11.95 2.41
C GLU A 74 0.38 -12.47 2.61
N THR A 75 1.20 -12.43 1.56
CA THR A 75 2.61 -12.80 1.67
C THR A 75 3.35 -11.85 2.60
N ILE A 76 3.09 -10.54 2.49
CA ILE A 76 3.68 -9.51 3.35
C ILE A 76 3.21 -9.71 4.81
N ARG A 77 1.91 -9.92 5.03
CA ARG A 77 1.35 -10.17 6.35
C ARG A 77 2.04 -11.35 7.05
N LYS A 78 2.14 -12.47 6.36
CA LYS A 78 2.80 -13.68 6.88
C LYS A 78 4.29 -13.45 7.19
N LYS A 79 5.00 -12.69 6.36
CA LYS A 79 6.40 -12.32 6.62
C LYS A 79 6.56 -11.41 7.85
N LEU A 80 5.58 -10.57 8.12
CA LEU A 80 5.53 -9.72 9.30
C LEU A 80 4.96 -10.46 10.53
N LYS A 81 4.43 -11.68 10.35
CA LYS A 81 3.78 -12.47 11.41
C LYS A 81 2.63 -11.70 12.10
N LEU A 82 1.88 -10.93 11.32
CA LEU A 82 0.74 -10.15 11.81
C LEU A 82 -0.55 -10.96 11.69
N ASP A 83 -1.45 -10.76 12.65
CA ASP A 83 -2.80 -11.30 12.61
C ASP A 83 -3.61 -10.64 11.48
N ALA A 84 -4.60 -11.36 10.96
CA ALA A 84 -5.41 -10.88 9.85
C ALA A 84 -6.20 -9.60 10.21
N GLU A 85 -6.62 -9.48 11.46
CA GLU A 85 -7.37 -8.33 11.98
C GLU A 85 -6.55 -7.03 11.97
N LYS A 86 -5.22 -7.13 12.12
CA LYS A 86 -4.32 -5.98 12.08
C LYS A 86 -4.05 -5.48 10.66
N MET A 87 -4.44 -6.22 9.65
CA MET A 87 -4.12 -5.90 8.25
C MET A 87 -5.37 -5.98 7.37
N PRO A 88 -6.26 -4.98 7.45
CA PRO A 88 -7.53 -4.98 6.74
C PRO A 88 -7.36 -4.86 5.21
N TYR A 89 -8.32 -5.40 4.47
CA TYR A 89 -8.36 -5.40 3.01
C TYR A 89 -9.61 -4.72 2.48
N SER A 90 -9.45 -3.71 1.62
CA SER A 90 -10.53 -3.14 0.82
C SER A 90 -10.59 -3.73 -0.59
N MET A 91 -9.50 -4.32 -1.05
CA MET A 91 -9.34 -4.81 -2.42
C MET A 91 -10.34 -5.91 -2.82
N LEU A 92 -10.92 -6.63 -1.87
CA LEU A 92 -11.90 -7.67 -2.17
C LEU A 92 -13.18 -7.10 -2.77
N HIS A 93 -13.50 -5.84 -2.47
CA HIS A 93 -14.68 -5.13 -2.98
C HIS A 93 -14.31 -4.08 -4.03
N PHE A 94 -13.17 -3.42 -3.88
CA PHE A 94 -12.80 -2.24 -4.68
C PHE A 94 -11.63 -2.49 -5.62
N GLY A 95 -10.97 -3.64 -5.53
CA GLY A 95 -9.77 -3.93 -6.32
C GLY A 95 -8.58 -3.04 -5.95
N ASN A 96 -7.71 -2.80 -6.92
CA ASN A 96 -6.58 -1.90 -6.77
C ASN A 96 -6.96 -0.49 -7.19
N THR A 97 -7.25 0.36 -6.24
CA THR A 97 -7.62 1.77 -6.44
C THR A 97 -6.41 2.71 -6.43
N SER A 98 -5.22 2.20 -6.77
CA SER A 98 -3.97 2.99 -6.87
C SER A 98 -3.68 3.78 -5.58
N SER A 99 -3.47 5.10 -5.68
CA SER A 99 -3.14 5.98 -4.55
C SER A 99 -4.27 6.09 -3.51
N ALA A 100 -5.51 5.85 -3.90
CA ALA A 100 -6.66 5.87 -3.00
C ALA A 100 -6.78 4.62 -2.12
N SER A 101 -5.99 3.58 -2.36
CA SER A 101 -6.17 2.28 -1.71
C SER A 101 -6.01 2.30 -0.18
N ILE A 102 -5.06 3.05 0.36
CA ILE A 102 -4.88 3.18 1.81
C ILE A 102 -6.03 3.99 2.43
N PRO A 103 -6.33 5.22 1.99
CA PRO A 103 -7.46 5.97 2.55
C PRO A 103 -8.80 5.23 2.38
N LEU A 104 -9.04 4.58 1.26
CA LEU A 104 -10.25 3.78 1.06
C LEU A 104 -10.33 2.62 2.05
N THR A 105 -9.21 1.96 2.36
CA THR A 105 -9.19 0.91 3.39
C THR A 105 -9.52 1.48 4.77
N ILE A 106 -9.02 2.66 5.13
CA ILE A 106 -9.38 3.32 6.37
C ILE A 106 -10.89 3.59 6.42
N VAL A 107 -11.43 4.21 5.39
CA VAL A 107 -12.85 4.58 5.32
C VAL A 107 -13.76 3.34 5.39
N THR A 108 -13.43 2.28 4.66
CA THR A 108 -14.34 1.13 4.52
C THR A 108 -14.16 0.04 5.56
N GLN A 109 -12.97 -0.08 6.17
CA GLN A 109 -12.66 -1.18 7.07
C GLN A 109 -12.50 -0.76 8.53
N LEU A 110 -12.19 0.51 8.77
CA LEU A 110 -11.90 1.00 10.12
C LEU A 110 -12.96 1.95 10.66
N LYS A 111 -13.90 2.43 9.85
CA LYS A 111 -15.02 3.23 10.32
C LYS A 111 -15.80 2.50 11.41
N GLY A 112 -16.17 3.22 12.46
CA GLY A 112 -16.82 2.67 13.66
C GLY A 112 -15.89 1.88 14.59
N LYS A 113 -14.58 1.77 14.26
CA LYS A 113 -13.63 0.99 15.06
C LYS A 113 -12.55 1.84 15.73
N ILE A 114 -12.21 2.99 15.15
CA ILE A 114 -11.05 3.80 15.57
C ILE A 114 -11.35 5.27 15.82
N GLU A 115 -12.59 5.71 15.63
CA GLU A 115 -12.97 7.14 15.65
C GLU A 115 -12.84 7.75 17.04
N ASP A 116 -13.15 6.98 18.09
CA ASP A 116 -13.25 7.47 19.46
C ASP A 116 -12.21 6.85 20.41
N LYS A 117 -11.08 6.39 19.88
CA LYS A 117 -10.01 5.81 20.70
C LYS A 117 -8.63 6.07 20.11
N PRO A 118 -7.60 6.21 20.96
CA PRO A 118 -6.23 6.25 20.50
C PRO A 118 -5.91 5.01 19.65
N THR A 119 -5.39 5.24 18.46
CA THR A 119 -5.10 4.16 17.50
C THR A 119 -3.78 4.43 16.79
N LYS A 120 -2.90 3.43 16.77
CA LYS A 120 -1.60 3.47 16.10
C LYS A 120 -1.67 2.76 14.77
N ILE A 121 -1.33 3.47 13.71
CA ILE A 121 -1.45 2.98 12.34
C ILE A 121 -0.11 3.09 11.62
N ILE A 122 0.26 2.03 10.90
CA ILE A 122 1.31 2.06 9.88
C ILE A 122 0.64 2.01 8.52
N GLY A 123 0.96 2.99 7.67
CA GLY A 123 0.64 2.96 6.25
C GLY A 123 1.88 2.63 5.43
N CYS A 124 1.82 1.66 4.51
CA CYS A 124 2.94 1.36 3.62
C CYS A 124 2.44 1.19 2.19
N ALA A 125 2.96 2.04 1.31
CA ALA A 125 2.68 2.02 -0.12
C ALA A 125 3.92 1.69 -0.92
N PHE A 126 3.71 1.10 -2.09
CA PHE A 126 4.74 0.82 -3.08
C PHE A 126 4.11 0.79 -4.48
N GLY A 127 4.89 1.09 -5.48
CA GLY A 127 4.36 1.14 -6.84
C GLY A 127 5.39 1.58 -7.84
N VAL A 128 4.87 2.35 -8.78
CA VAL A 128 5.60 2.86 -9.93
C VAL A 128 6.88 3.60 -9.52
N GLY A 129 7.97 3.29 -10.23
CA GLY A 129 9.21 3.96 -9.98
C GLY A 129 10.43 3.04 -10.15
N LEU A 130 10.64 1.91 -9.52
CA LEU A 130 9.87 1.43 -8.35
C LEU A 130 10.09 2.36 -7.15
N SER A 131 9.00 2.76 -6.53
CA SER A 131 9.04 3.62 -5.34
C SER A 131 8.23 3.03 -4.19
N TRP A 132 8.57 3.43 -2.98
CA TRP A 132 7.84 3.03 -1.78
C TRP A 132 7.92 4.10 -0.71
N GLY A 133 6.97 4.05 0.21
CA GLY A 133 6.95 4.89 1.39
C GLY A 133 6.24 4.20 2.54
N THR A 134 6.71 4.47 3.75
CA THR A 134 6.06 3.99 4.97
C THR A 134 5.90 5.15 5.93
N VAL A 135 4.73 5.27 6.51
CA VAL A 135 4.38 6.26 7.53
C VAL A 135 3.83 5.55 8.76
N ALA A 136 4.15 6.05 9.93
CA ALA A 136 3.53 5.63 11.17
C ALA A 136 2.95 6.86 11.86
N PHE A 137 1.75 6.75 12.37
CA PHE A 137 1.07 7.82 13.09
C PHE A 137 0.14 7.26 14.15
N GLU A 138 -0.14 8.09 15.12
CA GLU A 138 -1.15 7.83 16.13
C GLU A 138 -2.25 8.90 16.03
N THR A 139 -3.47 8.50 16.25
CA THR A 139 -4.62 9.41 16.27
C THR A 139 -5.44 9.13 17.52
N GLU A 140 -5.89 10.17 18.21
CA GLU A 140 -6.80 10.08 19.35
C GLU A 140 -8.26 10.15 18.89
N HIS A 141 -8.50 10.98 17.89
CA HIS A 141 -9.82 11.16 17.26
C HIS A 141 -9.64 11.24 15.75
N LEU A 142 -10.29 10.37 15.03
CA LEU A 142 -10.27 10.37 13.57
C LEU A 142 -11.70 10.45 13.02
N LEU A 143 -12.04 11.57 12.43
CA LEU A 143 -13.32 11.69 11.73
C LEU A 143 -13.25 10.92 10.41
N ILE A 144 -14.07 9.88 10.30
CA ILE A 144 -14.18 9.07 9.08
C ILE A 144 -15.55 9.32 8.45
N SER A 145 -15.56 9.97 7.29
CA SER A 145 -16.79 10.21 6.52
C SER A 145 -17.42 8.92 5.99
N GLU A 146 -18.68 9.00 5.61
CA GLU A 146 -19.33 7.91 4.87
C GLU A 146 -18.66 7.73 3.49
N LEU A 147 -18.67 6.48 3.01
CA LEU A 147 -18.34 6.22 1.61
C LEU A 147 -19.48 6.79 0.75
N VAL A 148 -19.12 7.66 -0.19
CA VAL A 148 -20.08 8.21 -1.17
C VAL A 148 -19.89 7.48 -2.48
N GLU A 149 -20.94 6.86 -2.96
CA GLU A 149 -21.02 6.25 -4.30
C GLU A 149 -21.71 7.24 -5.23
N VAL A 150 -21.10 7.52 -6.38
CA VAL A 150 -21.58 8.42 -7.42
C VAL A 150 -21.78 7.69 -8.74
#